data_0d4ea959852dbe85ed1586d87b7d5f35
#
_entry.id   0d4ea959852dbe85ed1586d87b7d5f35
#
_cell.length_a   1.000
_cell.length_b   1.000
_cell.length_c   1.000
_cell.angle_alpha   90.00
_cell.angle_beta   90.00
_cell.angle_gamma   90.00
#
_symmetry.space_group_name_H-M   'P 1'
#
loop_
_entity.id
_entity.type
_entity.pdbx_description
1 polymer ?
#
loop_
_entity_poly.entity_id
_entity_poly.type
_entity_poly.pdbx_seq_one_letter_code
_entity_poly.pdbx_strand_id
1 'polypeptide(L)'
;MKHALALLLLLLALPGLGLGAATTKPTVRPNIIVILADDMGFSDLGCYGGEIQTPHLDRLARGGMRFSQFYNCALCGPSRAALMTGLHPHQVGITSWTGLLNDRCVTAFELLKRAGYATAAVGRLDMVTAENWHDPASIHKFVDRFLGSTGHAGPGNYFKAVRNTQFFRDGQPFTLPAESSYKTDLITDFATQFITEAAGKDKPFFLYFAHYAPHWPLHAKPADIAKYRALYRQLGWDEVRAQRHQRLVEEGLLPASAKLSPRDARATPWAGAKDKDWEAERMATYAAQVDSLDQSVGRVMETLHRTGADRNTLVMFLSDNGASDTPMVGALDKPGQTWRTDGTPTRVGSKPDIQPGPADNFVTAGPAWANVSNTPFRQHKNTNHEGGIASPLIIWWPGVVTRTNSIATELSHITDITATCLDVAGVAYPAQFAGRTVQPLAGRSLLPVLKGGQREGHASLCWATSGARAVRVGSMKLVSLKSGPWELYDLATDRTELNDLASQQPQRVQTMVKAFDEWQRTGEGK
;
A
#
# COMPACT_ATOMS: atom_id res chain seq x y z
N MET A 1 58.77 79.12 -21.59
CA MET A 1 59.35 77.79 -21.75
C MET A 1 58.85 76.93 -20.66
N LYS A 2 57.90 76.15 -20.83
CA LYS A 2 57.40 74.97 -20.12
C LYS A 2 55.94 74.78 -20.49
N HIS A 3 55.67 73.86 -21.44
CA HIS A 3 54.32 73.49 -21.84
C HIS A 3 53.81 72.39 -20.85
N ALA A 4 52.73 72.67 -20.22
CA ALA A 4 51.99 71.64 -19.42
C ALA A 4 50.89 71.06 -20.30
N LEU A 5 50.96 69.80 -20.57
CA LEU A 5 49.95 69.00 -21.29
C LEU A 5 48.90 68.51 -20.29
N ALA A 6 47.68 68.97 -20.45
CA ALA A 6 46.55 68.48 -19.65
C ALA A 6 45.91 67.26 -20.32
N LEU A 7 45.93 66.11 -19.64
CA LEU A 7 45.31 64.87 -20.06
C LEU A 7 43.88 64.83 -19.56
N LEU A 8 42.92 64.85 -20.50
CA LEU A 8 41.47 64.76 -20.18
C LEU A 8 41.07 63.27 -20.12
N LEU A 9 40.80 62.76 -18.95
CA LEU A 9 40.24 61.39 -18.73
C LEU A 9 38.74 61.39 -18.99
N LEU A 10 38.31 60.78 -20.09
CA LEU A 10 36.89 60.52 -20.37
C LEU A 10 36.48 59.25 -19.63
N LEU A 11 35.66 59.37 -18.56
CA LEU A 11 35.00 58.25 -17.90
C LEU A 11 33.77 57.82 -18.73
N LEU A 12 33.88 56.71 -19.44
CA LEU A 12 32.75 56.01 -20.06
C LEU A 12 31.96 55.26 -18.97
N ALA A 13 30.76 55.78 -18.64
CA ALA A 13 29.81 55.08 -17.82
C ALA A 13 29.16 53.95 -18.64
N LEU A 14 29.47 52.69 -18.33
CA LEU A 14 28.77 51.53 -18.84
C LEU A 14 27.40 51.40 -18.11
N PRO A 15 26.30 51.23 -18.85
CA PRO A 15 25.02 50.97 -18.19
C PRO A 15 25.05 49.57 -17.55
N GLY A 16 24.84 49.51 -16.24
CA GLY A 16 24.73 48.26 -15.47
C GLY A 16 23.61 47.39 -16.04
N LEU A 17 23.96 46.24 -16.57
CA LEU A 17 23.02 45.16 -16.83
C LEU A 17 22.46 44.70 -15.49
N GLY A 18 21.27 45.18 -15.14
CA GLY A 18 20.49 44.65 -14.05
C GLY A 18 20.15 43.20 -14.33
N LEU A 19 20.83 42.27 -13.65
CA LEU A 19 20.36 40.89 -13.49
C LEU A 19 19.01 40.93 -12.82
N GLY A 20 17.94 40.93 -13.63
CA GLY A 20 16.60 40.68 -13.17
C GLY A 20 16.59 39.31 -12.50
N ALA A 21 16.51 39.27 -11.17
CA ALA A 21 16.19 38.08 -10.44
C ALA A 21 14.86 37.57 -11.01
N ALA A 22 14.90 36.46 -11.76
CA ALA A 22 13.69 35.77 -12.17
C ALA A 22 12.94 35.40 -10.90
N THR A 23 11.88 36.11 -10.57
CA THR A 23 10.92 35.73 -9.55
C THR A 23 10.27 34.46 -10.04
N THR A 24 10.81 33.31 -9.64
CA THR A 24 10.13 32.02 -9.78
C THR A 24 8.81 32.16 -9.04
N LYS A 25 7.68 32.18 -9.76
CA LYS A 25 6.36 32.03 -9.15
C LYS A 25 6.46 30.87 -8.17
N PRO A 26 5.99 31.04 -6.91
CA PRO A 26 6.00 29.93 -5.97
C PRO A 26 5.23 28.78 -6.62
N THR A 27 5.92 27.66 -6.84
CA THR A 27 5.28 26.45 -7.36
C THR A 27 4.20 26.05 -6.37
N VAL A 28 2.94 26.08 -6.80
CA VAL A 28 1.81 25.69 -5.98
C VAL A 28 2.03 24.23 -5.57
N ARG A 29 2.18 24.01 -4.25
CA ARG A 29 2.37 22.66 -3.70
C ARG A 29 1.18 21.77 -4.09
N PRO A 30 1.42 20.52 -4.53
CA PRO A 30 0.33 19.61 -4.91
C PRO A 30 -0.46 19.14 -3.70
N ASN A 31 -1.71 18.79 -3.91
CA ASN A 31 -2.41 17.89 -3.00
C ASN A 31 -1.84 16.47 -3.15
N ILE A 32 -1.93 15.68 -2.10
CA ILE A 32 -1.38 14.33 -2.05
C ILE A 32 -2.46 13.39 -1.51
N ILE A 33 -2.76 12.34 -2.25
CA ILE A 33 -3.65 11.25 -1.82
C ILE A 33 -2.90 9.94 -1.90
N VAL A 34 -2.82 9.22 -0.78
CA VAL A 34 -2.32 7.84 -0.70
C VAL A 34 -3.50 6.92 -0.42
N ILE A 35 -3.85 6.08 -1.40
CA ILE A 35 -4.93 5.10 -1.30
C ILE A 35 -4.31 3.73 -1.06
N LEU A 36 -4.69 3.08 0.04
CA LEU A 36 -4.12 1.80 0.45
C LEU A 36 -5.20 0.73 0.49
N ALA A 37 -5.01 -0.35 -0.26
CA ALA A 37 -5.78 -1.59 -0.13
C ALA A 37 -5.18 -2.48 0.98
N ASP A 38 -5.99 -3.36 1.56
CA ASP A 38 -5.65 -4.27 2.64
C ASP A 38 -5.78 -5.73 2.17
N ASP A 39 -4.66 -6.46 2.12
CA ASP A 39 -4.60 -7.85 1.64
C ASP A 39 -4.93 -8.04 0.13
N MET A 40 -4.68 -7.06 -0.71
CA MET A 40 -4.89 -7.19 -2.16
C MET A 40 -3.67 -7.85 -2.83
N GLY A 41 -3.91 -8.89 -3.63
CA GLY A 41 -2.87 -9.55 -4.39
C GLY A 41 -2.36 -8.76 -5.59
N PHE A 42 -1.21 -9.15 -6.13
CA PHE A 42 -0.53 -8.46 -7.22
C PHE A 42 -1.37 -8.34 -8.50
N SER A 43 -2.18 -9.36 -8.80
CA SER A 43 -2.92 -9.47 -10.07
C SER A 43 -4.43 -9.25 -9.96
N ASP A 44 -4.93 -8.63 -8.88
CA ASP A 44 -6.37 -8.47 -8.70
C ASP A 44 -7.00 -7.35 -9.55
N LEU A 45 -6.21 -6.35 -9.94
CA LEU A 45 -6.68 -5.21 -10.74
C LEU A 45 -6.68 -5.54 -12.24
N GLY A 46 -7.63 -4.98 -13.00
CA GLY A 46 -7.67 -5.13 -14.46
C GLY A 46 -6.36 -4.71 -15.12
N CYS A 47 -5.81 -3.55 -14.77
CA CYS A 47 -4.52 -3.07 -15.26
C CYS A 47 -3.29 -3.87 -14.76
N TYR A 48 -3.49 -4.85 -13.90
CA TYR A 48 -2.51 -5.87 -13.47
C TYR A 48 -2.96 -7.28 -13.85
N GLY A 49 -3.73 -7.43 -14.91
CA GLY A 49 -4.13 -8.72 -15.51
C GLY A 49 -5.33 -9.40 -14.85
N GLY A 50 -5.97 -8.76 -13.84
CA GLY A 50 -7.16 -9.28 -13.17
C GLY A 50 -8.40 -9.28 -14.07
N GLU A 51 -9.36 -10.14 -13.75
CA GLU A 51 -10.69 -10.17 -14.35
C GLU A 51 -11.71 -9.36 -13.54
N ILE A 52 -11.33 -8.91 -12.34
CA ILE A 52 -12.17 -8.08 -11.48
C ILE A 52 -12.35 -6.71 -12.14
N GLN A 53 -13.58 -6.22 -12.18
CA GLN A 53 -13.88 -4.93 -12.78
C GLN A 53 -13.34 -3.80 -11.92
N THR A 54 -12.28 -3.15 -12.39
CA THR A 54 -11.64 -2.02 -11.71
C THR A 54 -11.45 -0.81 -12.63
N PRO A 55 -12.57 -0.32 -13.29
CA PRO A 55 -12.47 0.68 -14.33
C PRO A 55 -11.89 2.02 -13.89
N HIS A 56 -12.03 2.39 -12.61
CA HIS A 56 -11.50 3.65 -12.08
C HIS A 56 -10.00 3.57 -11.81
N LEU A 57 -9.51 2.48 -11.22
CA LEU A 57 -8.08 2.20 -11.05
C LEU A 57 -7.38 1.98 -12.40
N ASP A 58 -8.04 1.29 -13.34
CA ASP A 58 -7.52 1.12 -14.69
C ASP A 58 -7.41 2.47 -15.44
N ARG A 59 -8.33 3.41 -15.17
CA ARG A 59 -8.24 4.77 -15.70
C ARG A 59 -7.08 5.54 -15.09
N LEU A 60 -6.85 5.42 -13.77
CA LEU A 60 -5.68 6.00 -13.11
C LEU A 60 -4.38 5.45 -13.72
N ALA A 61 -4.31 4.14 -13.96
CA ALA A 61 -3.15 3.50 -14.59
C ALA A 61 -2.90 4.02 -16.01
N ARG A 62 -3.95 4.14 -16.82
CA ARG A 62 -3.85 4.70 -18.19
C ARG A 62 -3.41 6.17 -18.20
N GLY A 63 -3.88 6.96 -17.25
CA GLY A 63 -3.48 8.38 -17.09
C GLY A 63 -2.20 8.59 -16.30
N GLY A 64 -1.62 7.54 -15.76
CA GLY A 64 -0.48 7.56 -14.85
C GLY A 64 0.59 6.53 -15.21
N MET A 65 1.24 5.99 -14.20
CA MET A 65 2.34 5.03 -14.31
C MET A 65 2.09 3.86 -13.36
N ARG A 66 2.27 2.62 -13.85
CA ARG A 66 2.27 1.38 -13.06
C ARG A 66 3.70 0.99 -12.71
N PHE A 67 3.89 0.32 -11.58
CA PHE A 67 5.19 -0.21 -11.17
C PHE A 67 5.17 -1.74 -11.18
N SER A 68 6.11 -2.35 -11.89
CA SER A 68 6.21 -3.82 -11.94
C SER A 68 7.01 -4.39 -10.77
N GLN A 69 7.86 -3.60 -10.11
CA GLN A 69 8.75 -4.02 -9.02
C GLN A 69 8.59 -3.13 -7.77
N PHE A 70 7.37 -3.03 -7.27
CA PHE A 70 7.08 -2.36 -6.00
C PHE A 70 6.86 -3.38 -4.88
N TYR A 71 7.44 -3.10 -3.71
CA TYR A 71 7.49 -4.01 -2.58
C TYR A 71 6.98 -3.36 -1.29
N ASN A 72 6.26 -4.14 -0.51
CA ASN A 72 5.79 -3.83 0.85
C ASN A 72 6.57 -4.62 1.92
N CYS A 73 6.07 -4.68 3.16
CA CYS A 73 6.70 -5.40 4.28
C CYS A 73 5.96 -6.69 4.68
N ALA A 74 5.26 -7.34 3.76
CA ALA A 74 4.55 -8.62 3.92
C ALA A 74 3.43 -8.65 4.97
N LEU A 75 3.21 -7.59 5.72
CA LEU A 75 2.25 -7.54 6.83
C LEU A 75 1.74 -6.12 7.06
N CYS A 76 0.45 -5.97 7.35
CA CYS A 76 -0.25 -4.69 7.42
C CYS A 76 0.38 -3.67 8.39
N GLY A 77 0.56 -3.98 9.66
CA GLY A 77 1.18 -3.06 10.64
C GLY A 77 2.57 -2.59 10.22
N PRO A 78 3.53 -3.49 9.95
CA PRO A 78 4.84 -3.15 9.43
C PRO A 78 4.82 -2.31 8.14
N SER A 79 3.98 -2.67 7.17
CA SER A 79 3.88 -1.92 5.91
C SER A 79 3.33 -0.52 6.11
N ARG A 80 2.29 -0.36 6.92
CA ARG A 80 1.69 0.95 7.22
C ARG A 80 2.65 1.84 8.00
N ALA A 81 3.39 1.28 8.96
CA ALA A 81 4.45 2.00 9.66
C ALA A 81 5.55 2.46 8.71
N ALA A 82 6.03 1.56 7.84
CA ALA A 82 7.05 1.88 6.85
C ALA A 82 6.56 2.95 5.84
N LEU A 83 5.30 2.83 5.39
CA LEU A 83 4.68 3.81 4.51
C LEU A 83 4.66 5.21 5.12
N MET A 84 4.21 5.33 6.37
CA MET A 84 3.98 6.63 6.99
C MET A 84 5.21 7.28 7.60
N THR A 85 6.27 6.51 7.86
CA THR A 85 7.52 7.04 8.43
C THR A 85 8.65 7.15 7.41
N GLY A 86 8.56 6.40 6.29
CA GLY A 86 9.66 6.25 5.33
C GLY A 86 10.83 5.44 5.88
N LEU A 87 10.64 4.68 6.97
CA LEU A 87 11.64 3.88 7.67
C LEU A 87 11.26 2.40 7.64
N HIS A 88 12.25 1.53 7.83
CA HIS A 88 11.96 0.09 7.92
C HIS A 88 11.26 -0.27 9.24
N PRO A 89 10.44 -1.34 9.27
CA PRO A 89 9.65 -1.73 10.44
C PRO A 89 10.45 -1.90 11.74
N HIS A 90 11.65 -2.48 11.68
CA HIS A 90 12.52 -2.69 12.84
C HIS A 90 13.11 -1.38 13.38
N GLN A 91 13.27 -0.35 12.55
CA GLN A 91 13.73 0.98 12.97
C GLN A 91 12.66 1.73 13.77
N VAL A 92 11.40 1.43 13.55
CA VAL A 92 10.25 2.13 14.16
C VAL A 92 9.51 1.32 15.22
N GLY A 93 9.93 0.06 15.47
CA GLY A 93 9.39 -0.79 16.54
C GLY A 93 8.13 -1.59 16.16
N ILE A 94 7.71 -1.59 14.89
CA ILE A 94 6.51 -2.32 14.42
C ILE A 94 6.93 -3.44 13.46
N THR A 95 7.33 -4.59 13.98
CA THR A 95 7.79 -5.75 13.21
C THR A 95 6.76 -6.89 13.12
N SER A 96 5.64 -6.76 13.82
CA SER A 96 4.58 -7.76 13.87
C SER A 96 3.20 -7.12 13.95
N TRP A 97 2.17 -7.89 14.23
CA TRP A 97 0.79 -7.42 14.45
C TRP A 97 0.65 -6.44 15.62
N THR A 98 1.51 -6.57 16.63
CA THR A 98 1.47 -5.81 17.87
C THR A 98 2.74 -5.03 18.00
N GLY A 99 2.78 -3.84 17.50
CA GLY A 99 3.92 -2.96 17.64
C GLY A 99 3.45 -1.53 17.88
N LEU A 100 4.32 -0.74 18.49
CA LEU A 100 4.08 0.66 18.75
C LEU A 100 5.21 1.46 18.12
N LEU A 101 4.87 2.56 17.46
CA LEU A 101 5.88 3.47 16.94
C LEU A 101 6.74 3.98 18.11
N ASN A 102 8.05 3.81 17.98
CA ASN A 102 9.01 4.36 18.94
C ASN A 102 9.23 5.88 18.71
N ASP A 103 9.97 6.50 19.60
CA ASP A 103 10.25 7.94 19.57
C ASP A 103 11.35 8.36 18.58
N ARG A 104 11.98 7.40 17.88
CA ARG A 104 13.05 7.65 16.90
C ARG A 104 12.53 7.85 15.48
N CYS A 105 11.23 8.01 15.30
CA CYS A 105 10.62 8.28 13.99
C CYS A 105 9.71 9.50 14.04
N VAL A 106 9.41 10.02 12.86
CA VAL A 106 8.40 11.05 12.62
C VAL A 106 7.56 10.64 11.43
N THR A 107 6.27 10.90 11.47
CA THR A 107 5.35 10.50 10.42
C THR A 107 5.22 11.57 9.33
N ALA A 108 4.84 11.14 8.13
CA ALA A 108 4.47 12.06 7.03
C ALA A 108 3.34 13.02 7.46
N PHE A 109 2.39 12.57 8.29
CA PHE A 109 1.33 13.43 8.84
C PHE A 109 1.89 14.61 9.60
N GLU A 110 2.81 14.36 10.55
CA GLU A 110 3.42 15.43 11.37
C GLU A 110 4.20 16.42 10.51
N LEU A 111 5.00 15.92 9.56
CA LEU A 111 5.82 16.76 8.71
C LEU A 111 4.99 17.60 7.75
N LEU A 112 3.99 17.01 7.10
CA LEU A 112 3.13 17.71 6.15
C LEU A 112 2.18 18.68 6.85
N LYS A 113 1.62 18.31 8.02
CA LYS A 113 0.82 19.22 8.85
C LYS A 113 1.64 20.45 9.27
N ARG A 114 2.88 20.23 9.75
CA ARG A 114 3.80 21.33 10.09
C ARG A 114 4.16 22.20 8.88
N ALA A 115 4.19 21.63 7.69
CA ALA A 115 4.42 22.34 6.43
C ALA A 115 3.16 23.09 5.92
N GLY A 116 2.04 23.05 6.65
CA GLY A 116 0.82 23.80 6.33
C GLY A 116 -0.19 23.03 5.47
N TYR A 117 -0.02 21.72 5.27
CA TYR A 117 -1.05 20.87 4.66
C TYR A 117 -2.26 20.71 5.60
N ALA A 118 -3.47 20.72 5.05
CA ALA A 118 -4.62 20.13 5.73
C ALA A 118 -4.48 18.59 5.67
N THR A 119 -4.58 17.90 6.80
CA THR A 119 -4.26 16.47 6.88
C THR A 119 -5.46 15.65 7.31
N ALA A 120 -5.68 14.52 6.64
CA ALA A 120 -6.68 13.53 7.04
C ALA A 120 -6.16 12.10 6.96
N ALA A 121 -6.60 11.28 7.91
CA ALA A 121 -6.46 9.83 7.87
C ALA A 121 -7.85 9.19 7.90
N VAL A 122 -8.12 8.30 6.95
CA VAL A 122 -9.44 7.69 6.78
C VAL A 122 -9.29 6.18 6.64
N GLY A 123 -10.02 5.41 7.45
CA GLY A 123 -10.04 3.96 7.41
C GLY A 123 -9.14 3.28 8.43
N ARG A 124 -8.37 2.26 8.01
CA ARG A 124 -7.53 1.45 8.88
C ARG A 124 -6.15 2.09 9.08
N LEU A 125 -5.83 2.49 10.29
CA LEU A 125 -4.54 3.16 10.58
C LEU A 125 -3.44 2.19 11.01
N ASP A 126 -3.71 1.27 11.93
CA ASP A 126 -2.78 0.27 12.51
C ASP A 126 -1.44 0.84 13.00
N MET A 127 -1.40 2.13 13.27
CA MET A 127 -0.23 2.81 13.80
C MET A 127 -0.63 3.52 15.08
N VAL A 128 -0.05 3.09 16.18
CA VAL A 128 -0.26 3.69 17.48
C VAL A 128 1.10 3.92 18.15
N THR A 129 1.19 4.99 18.92
CA THR A 129 2.36 5.25 19.75
C THR A 129 2.24 4.53 21.09
N ALA A 130 3.38 4.21 21.72
CA ALA A 130 3.43 3.51 22.99
C ALA A 130 2.59 4.16 24.09
N GLU A 131 2.47 5.48 24.05
CA GLU A 131 1.84 6.24 25.13
C GLU A 131 0.30 6.22 25.08
N ASN A 132 -0.32 5.96 23.93
CA ASN A 132 -1.73 6.34 23.75
C ASN A 132 -2.55 5.45 22.80
N TRP A 133 -2.26 4.17 22.69
CA TRP A 133 -3.00 3.31 21.77
C TRP A 133 -4.50 3.19 22.10
N HIS A 134 -4.89 3.56 23.31
CA HIS A 134 -6.29 3.64 23.75
C HIS A 134 -6.85 5.06 23.74
N ASP A 135 -6.01 6.08 23.49
CA ASP A 135 -6.45 7.48 23.47
C ASP A 135 -6.67 7.96 22.02
N PRO A 136 -7.93 8.11 21.59
CA PRO A 136 -8.23 8.65 20.27
C PRO A 136 -7.74 10.09 20.08
N ALA A 137 -7.53 10.84 21.15
CA ALA A 137 -6.96 12.18 21.08
C ALA A 137 -5.49 12.16 20.60
N SER A 138 -4.78 11.04 20.72
CA SER A 138 -3.41 10.93 20.21
C SER A 138 -3.32 11.09 18.69
N ILE A 139 -4.35 10.68 17.96
CA ILE A 139 -4.40 10.79 16.49
C ILE A 139 -4.50 12.23 16.03
N HIS A 140 -5.21 13.10 16.78
CA HIS A 140 -5.31 14.51 16.47
C HIS A 140 -3.98 15.27 16.59
N LYS A 141 -2.98 14.70 17.25
CA LYS A 141 -1.63 15.26 17.21
C LYS A 141 -1.05 15.17 15.79
N PHE A 142 -1.42 14.12 15.05
CA PHE A 142 -0.86 13.83 13.74
C PHE A 142 -1.71 14.36 12.58
N VAL A 143 -3.04 14.33 12.69
CA VAL A 143 -3.97 14.71 11.62
C VAL A 143 -4.99 15.76 12.09
N ASP A 144 -5.57 16.50 11.14
CA ASP A 144 -6.65 17.47 11.42
C ASP A 144 -8.03 16.78 11.41
N ARG A 145 -8.21 15.75 10.57
CA ARG A 145 -9.45 14.99 10.44
C ARG A 145 -9.18 13.49 10.47
N PHE A 146 -10.05 12.75 11.13
CA PHE A 146 -9.94 11.30 11.24
C PHE A 146 -11.31 10.61 11.20
N LEU A 147 -11.42 9.53 10.44
CA LEU A 147 -12.50 8.56 10.55
C LEU A 147 -11.93 7.15 10.34
N GLY A 148 -11.95 6.30 11.35
CA GLY A 148 -11.45 4.94 11.20
C GLY A 148 -11.16 4.22 12.50
N SER A 149 -10.41 3.13 12.40
CA SER A 149 -9.91 2.36 13.53
C SER A 149 -8.42 2.62 13.78
N THR A 150 -8.03 2.66 15.05
CA THR A 150 -6.69 3.05 15.49
C THR A 150 -5.79 1.90 15.89
N GLY A 151 -6.31 0.77 16.22
CA GLY A 151 -5.54 -0.37 16.71
C GLY A 151 -5.78 -1.61 15.86
N HIS A 152 -5.20 -2.71 16.31
CA HIS A 152 -5.51 -4.03 15.76
C HIS A 152 -7.02 -4.28 15.92
N ALA A 153 -7.79 -3.70 15.01
CA ALA A 153 -9.15 -4.12 14.83
C ALA A 153 -9.05 -5.59 14.43
N GLY A 154 -9.43 -6.47 15.32
CA GLY A 154 -9.68 -7.87 14.97
C GLY A 154 -10.52 -7.96 13.71
N PRO A 155 -10.92 -9.14 13.25
CA PRO A 155 -11.65 -9.29 12.01
C PRO A 155 -12.80 -8.27 11.97
N GLY A 156 -12.58 -7.22 11.16
CA GLY A 156 -13.57 -6.13 11.05
C GLY A 156 -14.81 -6.65 10.37
N ASN A 157 -15.98 -6.13 10.73
CA ASN A 157 -17.20 -6.37 9.97
C ASN A 157 -17.45 -5.17 9.06
N TYR A 158 -17.86 -5.40 7.82
CA TYR A 158 -18.09 -4.31 6.87
C TYR A 158 -19.45 -3.64 7.02
N PHE A 159 -20.40 -4.30 7.69
CA PHE A 159 -21.77 -3.80 7.84
C PHE A 159 -22.12 -3.43 9.28
N LYS A 160 -21.48 -4.06 10.26
CA LYS A 160 -21.88 -4.00 11.67
C LYS A 160 -20.72 -3.65 12.56
N ALA A 161 -21.01 -3.04 13.69
CA ALA A 161 -20.03 -2.84 14.74
C ALA A 161 -19.66 -4.18 15.40
N VAL A 162 -18.38 -4.41 15.64
CA VAL A 162 -17.83 -5.61 16.28
C VAL A 162 -17.22 -5.21 17.62
N ARG A 163 -17.42 -6.05 18.64
CA ARG A 163 -16.77 -5.87 19.96
C ARG A 163 -15.25 -5.82 19.76
N ASN A 164 -14.60 -4.99 20.56
CA ASN A 164 -13.16 -4.74 20.52
C ASN A 164 -12.66 -4.01 19.25
N THR A 165 -13.55 -3.58 18.37
CA THR A 165 -13.20 -2.68 17.28
C THR A 165 -13.55 -1.26 17.69
N GLN A 166 -12.54 -0.48 18.06
CA GLN A 166 -12.75 0.93 18.32
C GLN A 166 -12.72 1.71 17.02
N PHE A 167 -13.84 2.38 16.73
CA PHE A 167 -13.98 3.26 15.57
C PHE A 167 -14.18 4.70 16.07
N PHE A 168 -13.45 5.64 15.48
CA PHE A 168 -13.44 7.03 15.94
C PHE A 168 -13.69 7.98 14.79
N ARG A 169 -14.31 9.11 15.09
CA ARG A 169 -14.44 10.27 14.21
C ARG A 169 -13.92 11.50 14.93
N ASP A 170 -12.89 12.13 14.38
CA ASP A 170 -12.31 13.36 14.90
C ASP A 170 -12.05 13.33 16.43
N GLY A 171 -11.51 12.20 16.92
CA GLY A 171 -11.15 11.97 18.32
C GLY A 171 -12.27 11.51 19.25
N GLN A 172 -13.49 11.40 18.74
CA GLN A 172 -14.60 10.90 19.53
C GLN A 172 -14.96 9.47 19.11
N PRO A 173 -15.35 8.59 20.06
CA PRO A 173 -15.90 7.28 19.72
C PRO A 173 -17.05 7.44 18.73
N PHE A 174 -17.01 6.65 17.66
CA PHE A 174 -18.02 6.70 16.60
C PHE A 174 -18.72 5.36 16.48
N THR A 175 -20.02 5.37 16.63
CA THR A 175 -20.85 4.19 16.40
C THR A 175 -21.16 4.08 14.91
N LEU A 176 -20.85 2.94 14.30
CA LEU A 176 -21.26 2.68 12.92
C LEU A 176 -22.78 2.82 12.81
N PRO A 177 -23.29 3.56 11.81
CA PRO A 177 -24.73 3.68 11.59
C PRO A 177 -25.38 2.31 11.42
N ALA A 178 -26.70 2.26 11.70
CA ALA A 178 -27.47 1.02 11.62
C ALA A 178 -27.43 0.38 10.23
N GLU A 179 -27.89 -0.81 10.14
CA GLU A 179 -27.90 -1.92 9.18
C GLU A 179 -27.64 -1.64 7.67
N SER A 180 -27.79 -0.43 7.17
CA SER A 180 -27.65 -0.11 5.74
C SER A 180 -26.25 0.41 5.34
N SER A 181 -25.33 0.58 6.29
CA SER A 181 -24.04 1.24 6.01
C SER A 181 -22.98 0.21 5.73
N TYR A 182 -22.48 0.21 4.51
CA TYR A 182 -21.27 -0.52 4.14
C TYR A 182 -20.04 0.32 4.49
N LYS A 183 -19.09 -0.26 5.23
CA LYS A 183 -17.94 0.47 5.77
C LYS A 183 -17.12 1.18 4.69
N THR A 184 -16.96 0.56 3.52
CA THR A 184 -16.26 1.16 2.38
C THR A 184 -16.96 2.45 1.91
N ASP A 185 -18.30 2.46 1.87
CA ASP A 185 -19.06 3.67 1.50
C ASP A 185 -18.90 4.76 2.57
N LEU A 186 -19.01 4.41 3.85
CA LEU A 186 -18.88 5.34 4.97
C LEU A 186 -17.52 6.08 4.97
N ILE A 187 -16.42 5.34 4.80
CA ILE A 187 -15.09 5.96 4.76
C ILE A 187 -14.90 6.79 3.47
N THR A 188 -15.57 6.40 2.38
CA THR A 188 -15.55 7.16 1.13
C THR A 188 -16.29 8.47 1.26
N ASP A 189 -17.46 8.48 1.91
CA ASP A 189 -18.23 9.71 2.19
C ASP A 189 -17.39 10.72 2.97
N PHE A 190 -16.69 10.25 4.00
CA PHE A 190 -15.82 11.12 4.79
C PHE A 190 -14.61 11.64 3.99
N ALA A 191 -13.98 10.78 3.17
CA ALA A 191 -12.86 11.17 2.33
C ALA A 191 -13.28 12.23 1.29
N THR A 192 -14.42 12.05 0.62
CA THR A 192 -14.96 13.00 -0.37
C THR A 192 -15.41 14.31 0.27
N GLN A 193 -15.97 14.24 1.49
CA GLN A 193 -16.29 15.42 2.30
C GLN A 193 -15.01 16.20 2.62
N PHE A 194 -13.97 15.54 3.13
CA PHE A 194 -12.69 16.18 3.43
C PHE A 194 -12.07 16.85 2.21
N ILE A 195 -12.05 16.18 1.04
CA ILE A 195 -11.52 16.75 -0.21
C ILE A 195 -12.31 18.02 -0.58
N THR A 196 -13.64 17.98 -0.48
CA THR A 196 -14.50 19.14 -0.80
C THR A 196 -14.22 20.31 0.13
N GLU A 197 -14.09 20.06 1.43
CA GLU A 197 -13.77 21.08 2.44
C GLU A 197 -12.37 21.67 2.28
N ALA A 198 -11.38 20.81 1.91
CA ALA A 198 -10.00 21.22 1.75
C ALA A 198 -9.75 21.98 0.44
N ALA A 199 -10.38 21.56 -0.66
CA ALA A 199 -10.24 22.22 -1.97
C ALA A 199 -10.78 23.66 -1.98
N GLY A 200 -11.71 24.00 -1.07
CA GLY A 200 -12.21 25.37 -0.89
C GLY A 200 -11.28 26.31 -0.10
N LYS A 201 -10.10 25.84 0.31
CA LYS A 201 -9.14 26.59 1.09
C LYS A 201 -7.84 26.78 0.32
N ASP A 202 -7.14 27.89 0.52
CA ASP A 202 -5.81 28.16 -0.06
C ASP A 202 -4.69 27.33 0.61
N LYS A 203 -4.95 26.05 0.82
CA LYS A 203 -3.99 25.12 1.44
C LYS A 203 -3.99 23.80 0.70
N PRO A 204 -2.81 23.23 0.40
CA PRO A 204 -2.73 21.87 -0.10
C PRO A 204 -3.21 20.89 0.99
N PHE A 205 -3.68 19.72 0.59
CA PHE A 205 -4.09 18.69 1.52
C PHE A 205 -3.31 17.37 1.32
N PHE A 206 -3.20 16.62 2.42
CA PHE A 206 -2.70 15.25 2.45
C PHE A 206 -3.78 14.33 3.00
N LEU A 207 -4.21 13.38 2.18
CA LEU A 207 -5.19 12.37 2.53
C LEU A 207 -4.54 10.98 2.51
N TYR A 208 -4.48 10.32 3.65
CA TYR A 208 -4.23 8.89 3.76
C TYR A 208 -5.57 8.16 3.79
N PHE A 209 -5.89 7.45 2.72
CA PHE A 209 -7.16 6.76 2.53
C PHE A 209 -6.93 5.25 2.50
N ALA A 210 -7.01 4.64 3.68
CA ALA A 210 -6.71 3.23 3.91
C ALA A 210 -7.97 2.39 4.00
N HIS A 211 -8.27 1.66 2.95
CA HIS A 211 -9.39 0.74 2.91
C HIS A 211 -9.20 -0.44 3.86
N TYR A 212 -10.31 -1.05 4.27
CA TYR A 212 -10.36 -2.37 4.90
C TYR A 212 -10.42 -3.47 3.83
N ALA A 213 -10.96 -3.16 2.64
CA ALA A 213 -11.10 -4.05 1.52
C ALA A 213 -9.74 -4.34 0.84
N PRO A 214 -9.54 -5.58 0.34
CA PRO A 214 -10.39 -6.77 0.44
C PRO A 214 -10.08 -7.72 1.62
N HIS A 215 -9.52 -7.23 2.74
CA HIS A 215 -9.22 -8.04 3.93
C HIS A 215 -10.48 -8.81 4.41
N TRP A 216 -10.31 -10.03 4.87
CA TRP A 216 -11.38 -10.79 5.49
C TRP A 216 -11.98 -10.07 6.73
N PRO A 217 -13.22 -10.34 7.13
CA PRO A 217 -14.17 -11.32 6.58
C PRO A 217 -14.69 -10.93 5.21
N LEU A 218 -15.04 -11.93 4.40
CA LEU A 218 -15.60 -11.74 3.08
C LEU A 218 -17.04 -11.23 3.20
N HIS A 219 -17.19 -9.91 3.21
CA HIS A 219 -18.47 -9.21 3.30
C HIS A 219 -18.60 -8.25 2.12
N ALA A 220 -19.64 -8.39 1.32
CA ALA A 220 -19.91 -7.50 0.21
C ALA A 220 -21.40 -7.35 -0.07
N LYS A 221 -21.76 -6.32 -0.83
CA LYS A 221 -23.13 -6.08 -1.24
C LYS A 221 -23.60 -7.20 -2.18
N PRO A 222 -24.81 -7.76 -2.00
CA PRO A 222 -25.29 -8.90 -2.81
C PRO A 222 -25.27 -8.62 -4.32
N ALA A 223 -25.58 -7.38 -4.72
CA ALA A 223 -25.57 -6.97 -6.12
C ALA A 223 -24.15 -7.02 -6.75
N ASP A 224 -23.13 -6.66 -5.98
CA ASP A 224 -21.73 -6.71 -6.44
C ASP A 224 -21.23 -8.16 -6.50
N ILE A 225 -21.58 -9.01 -5.52
CA ILE A 225 -21.23 -10.45 -5.55
C ILE A 225 -21.83 -11.12 -6.78
N ALA A 226 -23.09 -10.79 -7.13
CA ALA A 226 -23.78 -11.41 -8.25
C ALA A 226 -23.07 -11.23 -9.62
N LYS A 227 -22.28 -10.15 -9.78
CA LYS A 227 -21.50 -9.88 -11.00
C LYS A 227 -20.47 -10.99 -11.29
N TYR A 228 -19.94 -11.65 -10.27
CA TYR A 228 -18.76 -12.52 -10.37
C TYR A 228 -19.05 -14.01 -10.20
N ARG A 229 -20.18 -14.37 -9.63
CA ARG A 229 -20.53 -15.74 -9.22
C ARG A 229 -20.42 -16.75 -10.37
N ALA A 230 -21.01 -16.43 -11.51
CA ALA A 230 -21.00 -17.30 -12.69
C ALA A 230 -19.59 -17.47 -13.28
N LEU A 231 -18.81 -16.41 -13.31
CA LEU A 231 -17.44 -16.40 -13.81
C LEU A 231 -16.57 -17.39 -13.04
N TYR A 232 -16.51 -17.26 -11.71
CA TYR A 232 -15.65 -18.10 -10.88
C TYR A 232 -16.14 -19.56 -10.81
N ARG A 233 -17.45 -19.76 -10.91
CA ARG A 233 -18.00 -21.11 -10.99
C ARG A 233 -17.60 -21.83 -12.28
N GLN A 234 -17.55 -21.11 -13.38
CA GLN A 234 -17.15 -21.63 -14.69
C GLN A 234 -15.65 -21.88 -14.77
N LEU A 235 -14.84 -20.90 -14.40
CA LEU A 235 -13.40 -20.94 -14.61
C LEU A 235 -12.66 -21.70 -13.49
N GLY A 236 -13.00 -21.42 -12.22
CA GLY A 236 -12.25 -21.89 -11.08
C GLY A 236 -10.84 -21.30 -10.98
N TRP A 237 -10.12 -21.64 -9.92
CA TRP A 237 -8.83 -21.02 -9.60
C TRP A 237 -7.70 -21.35 -10.59
N ASP A 238 -7.67 -22.56 -11.17
CA ASP A 238 -6.59 -22.93 -12.09
C ASP A 238 -6.63 -22.11 -13.38
N GLU A 239 -7.82 -22.02 -13.98
CA GLU A 239 -8.01 -21.26 -15.22
C GLU A 239 -7.86 -19.75 -15.00
N VAL A 240 -8.42 -19.21 -13.90
CA VAL A 240 -8.25 -17.79 -13.57
C VAL A 240 -6.77 -17.44 -13.41
N ARG A 241 -5.96 -18.29 -12.73
CA ARG A 241 -4.53 -18.08 -12.62
C ARG A 241 -3.82 -18.08 -13.97
N ALA A 242 -4.15 -19.03 -14.83
CA ALA A 242 -3.56 -19.11 -16.16
C ALA A 242 -3.86 -17.85 -17.00
N GLN A 243 -5.12 -17.40 -16.99
CA GLN A 243 -5.53 -16.20 -17.71
C GLN A 243 -4.90 -14.93 -17.13
N ARG A 244 -4.80 -14.78 -15.81
CA ARG A 244 -4.12 -13.65 -15.16
C ARG A 244 -2.65 -13.60 -15.54
N HIS A 245 -1.96 -14.75 -15.52
CA HIS A 245 -0.57 -14.83 -15.94
C HIS A 245 -0.37 -14.41 -17.40
N GLN A 246 -1.22 -14.90 -18.30
CA GLN A 246 -1.19 -14.50 -19.70
C GLN A 246 -1.35 -12.98 -19.86
N ARG A 247 -2.36 -12.39 -19.20
CA ARG A 247 -2.61 -10.94 -19.28
C ARG A 247 -1.49 -10.11 -18.65
N LEU A 248 -0.83 -10.59 -17.60
CA LEU A 248 0.35 -9.91 -17.02
C LEU A 248 1.52 -9.82 -18.03
N VAL A 249 1.68 -10.85 -18.88
CA VAL A 249 2.67 -10.85 -19.98
C VAL A 249 2.22 -9.89 -21.09
N GLU A 250 0.94 -9.97 -21.51
CA GLU A 250 0.37 -9.10 -22.54
C GLU A 250 0.43 -7.62 -22.16
N GLU A 251 0.18 -7.31 -20.89
CA GLU A 251 0.30 -5.95 -20.33
C GLU A 251 1.77 -5.48 -20.16
N GLY A 252 2.76 -6.36 -20.35
CA GLY A 252 4.18 -6.05 -20.20
C GLY A 252 4.65 -5.92 -18.73
N LEU A 253 3.85 -6.36 -17.75
CA LEU A 253 4.23 -6.39 -16.34
C LEU A 253 5.18 -7.55 -16.03
N LEU A 254 5.18 -8.56 -16.88
CA LEU A 254 6.08 -9.71 -16.84
C LEU A 254 6.75 -9.91 -18.21
N PRO A 255 8.00 -10.39 -18.24
CA PRO A 255 8.61 -10.81 -19.51
C PRO A 255 7.89 -12.06 -20.05
N ALA A 256 7.90 -12.24 -21.37
CA ALA A 256 7.30 -13.42 -22.04
C ALA A 256 7.88 -14.77 -21.56
N SER A 257 9.09 -14.78 -21.01
CA SER A 257 9.74 -15.95 -20.45
C SER A 257 9.31 -16.26 -19.01
N ALA A 258 8.54 -15.40 -18.35
CA ALA A 258 8.11 -15.61 -16.98
C ALA A 258 7.24 -16.86 -16.86
N LYS A 259 7.55 -17.70 -15.91
CA LYS A 259 6.78 -18.92 -15.63
C LYS A 259 5.71 -18.64 -14.58
N LEU A 260 4.57 -19.29 -14.72
CA LEU A 260 3.56 -19.33 -13.66
C LEU A 260 4.05 -20.26 -12.55
N SER A 261 4.00 -19.81 -11.29
CA SER A 261 4.32 -20.68 -10.15
C SER A 261 3.31 -21.84 -10.06
N PRO A 262 3.67 -22.98 -9.48
CA PRO A 262 2.73 -24.07 -9.21
C PRO A 262 1.54 -23.57 -8.37
N ARG A 263 0.39 -24.24 -8.50
CA ARG A 263 -0.74 -24.05 -7.57
C ARG A 263 -0.27 -24.33 -6.14
N ASP A 264 -0.80 -23.61 -5.18
CA ASP A 264 -0.55 -23.88 -3.75
C ASP A 264 -0.84 -25.35 -3.43
N ALA A 265 0.11 -26.00 -2.77
CA ALA A 265 0.03 -27.46 -2.48
C ALA A 265 -1.17 -27.83 -1.58
N ARG A 266 -1.74 -26.85 -0.85
CA ARG A 266 -2.95 -27.04 -0.03
C ARG A 266 -4.24 -27.01 -0.84
N ALA A 267 -4.19 -26.56 -2.11
CA ALA A 267 -5.33 -26.48 -3.00
C ALA A 267 -5.38 -27.67 -3.95
N THR A 268 -6.49 -28.37 -3.99
CA THR A 268 -6.74 -29.42 -4.99
C THR A 268 -6.93 -28.79 -6.38
N PRO A 269 -6.69 -29.52 -7.50
CA PRO A 269 -7.11 -29.05 -8.82
C PRO A 269 -8.60 -28.72 -8.86
N TRP A 270 -8.99 -27.63 -9.56
CA TRP A 270 -10.40 -27.24 -9.66
C TRP A 270 -11.32 -28.35 -10.15
N ALA A 271 -10.82 -29.19 -11.07
CA ALA A 271 -11.59 -30.33 -11.56
C ALA A 271 -12.07 -31.27 -10.43
N GLY A 272 -11.22 -31.48 -9.42
CA GLY A 272 -11.49 -32.31 -8.25
C GLY A 272 -11.98 -31.54 -7.03
N ALA A 273 -12.17 -30.22 -7.12
CA ALA A 273 -12.62 -29.41 -6.00
C ALA A 273 -14.03 -29.81 -5.56
N LYS A 274 -14.23 -29.89 -4.23
CA LYS A 274 -15.54 -30.03 -3.60
C LYS A 274 -16.20 -28.66 -3.47
N ASP A 275 -17.53 -28.67 -3.31
CA ASP A 275 -18.31 -27.46 -2.98
C ASP A 275 -18.02 -26.25 -3.90
N LYS A 276 -17.89 -26.52 -5.21
CA LYS A 276 -17.50 -25.52 -6.22
C LYS A 276 -18.34 -24.25 -6.22
N ASP A 277 -19.63 -24.36 -5.90
CA ASP A 277 -20.52 -23.21 -5.83
C ASP A 277 -20.16 -22.30 -4.62
N TRP A 278 -19.82 -22.91 -3.50
CA TRP A 278 -19.35 -22.18 -2.33
C TRP A 278 -17.96 -21.56 -2.53
N GLU A 279 -17.05 -22.30 -3.18
CA GLU A 279 -15.72 -21.76 -3.53
C GLU A 279 -15.82 -20.60 -4.52
N ALA A 280 -16.72 -20.68 -5.51
CA ALA A 280 -16.99 -19.57 -6.41
C ALA A 280 -17.57 -18.37 -5.68
N GLU A 281 -18.47 -18.57 -4.72
CA GLU A 281 -19.05 -17.50 -3.88
C GLU A 281 -17.98 -16.81 -3.02
N ARG A 282 -16.97 -17.55 -2.52
CA ARG A 282 -15.83 -16.97 -1.80
C ARG A 282 -15.08 -15.96 -2.66
N MET A 283 -14.69 -16.37 -3.88
CA MET A 283 -13.97 -15.47 -4.78
C MET A 283 -14.87 -14.35 -5.31
N ALA A 284 -16.13 -14.63 -5.57
CA ALA A 284 -17.09 -13.61 -5.99
C ALA A 284 -17.27 -12.52 -4.92
N THR A 285 -17.27 -12.91 -3.63
CA THR A 285 -17.36 -11.95 -2.53
C THR A 285 -16.06 -11.14 -2.39
N TYR A 286 -14.90 -11.77 -2.53
CA TYR A 286 -13.62 -11.08 -2.55
C TYR A 286 -13.55 -10.07 -3.71
N ALA A 287 -13.92 -10.50 -4.92
CA ALA A 287 -13.96 -9.64 -6.09
C ALA A 287 -14.93 -8.46 -5.90
N ALA A 288 -16.07 -8.67 -5.26
CA ALA A 288 -17.02 -7.62 -4.93
C ALA A 288 -16.46 -6.62 -3.89
N GLN A 289 -15.58 -7.03 -2.98
CA GLN A 289 -14.88 -6.10 -2.09
C GLN A 289 -13.88 -5.23 -2.88
N VAL A 290 -13.14 -5.82 -3.84
CA VAL A 290 -12.24 -5.09 -4.74
C VAL A 290 -13.02 -4.12 -5.63
N ASP A 291 -14.13 -4.56 -6.23
CA ASP A 291 -15.04 -3.72 -7.02
C ASP A 291 -15.57 -2.53 -6.19
N SER A 292 -16.01 -2.77 -4.95
CA SER A 292 -16.47 -1.71 -4.05
C SER A 292 -15.35 -0.70 -3.72
N LEU A 293 -14.11 -1.16 -3.60
CA LEU A 293 -12.94 -0.29 -3.43
C LEU A 293 -12.71 0.54 -4.70
N ASP A 294 -12.81 -0.04 -5.89
CA ASP A 294 -12.68 0.69 -7.15
C ASP A 294 -13.77 1.76 -7.32
N GLN A 295 -15.04 1.44 -6.98
CA GLN A 295 -16.14 2.42 -6.94
C GLN A 295 -15.80 3.58 -5.98
N SER A 296 -15.22 3.29 -4.83
CA SER A 296 -14.77 4.29 -3.87
C SER A 296 -13.71 5.22 -4.48
N VAL A 297 -12.72 4.66 -5.17
CA VAL A 297 -11.71 5.45 -5.91
C VAL A 297 -12.37 6.32 -6.96
N GLY A 298 -13.36 5.79 -7.68
CA GLY A 298 -14.15 6.55 -8.67
C GLY A 298 -14.77 7.79 -8.05
N ARG A 299 -15.41 7.67 -6.88
CA ARG A 299 -16.03 8.80 -6.16
C ARG A 299 -15.02 9.84 -5.69
N VAL A 300 -13.83 9.41 -5.25
CA VAL A 300 -12.72 10.31 -4.91
C VAL A 300 -12.27 11.10 -6.13
N MET A 301 -12.05 10.43 -7.27
CA MET A 301 -11.60 11.08 -8.51
C MET A 301 -12.65 12.04 -9.06
N GLU A 302 -13.93 11.68 -9.01
CA GLU A 302 -15.03 12.56 -9.39
C GLU A 302 -15.09 13.81 -8.49
N THR A 303 -14.87 13.64 -7.19
CA THR A 303 -14.82 14.78 -6.25
C THR A 303 -13.65 15.71 -6.55
N LEU A 304 -12.46 15.17 -6.84
CA LEU A 304 -11.32 15.97 -7.28
C LEU A 304 -11.64 16.76 -8.55
N HIS A 305 -12.26 16.12 -9.53
CA HIS A 305 -12.63 16.77 -10.79
C HIS A 305 -13.66 17.90 -10.55
N ARG A 306 -14.72 17.62 -9.82
CA ARG A 306 -15.78 18.59 -9.50
C ARG A 306 -15.27 19.80 -8.73
N THR A 307 -14.26 19.63 -7.88
CA THR A 307 -13.62 20.71 -7.11
C THR A 307 -12.48 21.41 -7.87
N GLY A 308 -12.07 20.88 -9.05
CA GLY A 308 -10.92 21.37 -9.81
C GLY A 308 -9.57 21.05 -9.16
N ALA A 309 -9.55 20.25 -8.09
CA ALA A 309 -8.33 19.86 -7.39
C ALA A 309 -7.51 18.81 -8.16
N ASP A 310 -8.12 18.09 -9.11
CA ASP A 310 -7.48 17.10 -9.97
C ASP A 310 -6.28 17.65 -10.75
N ARG A 311 -6.28 18.95 -11.06
CA ARG A 311 -5.22 19.62 -11.85
C ARG A 311 -3.84 19.57 -11.19
N ASN A 312 -3.79 19.53 -9.85
CA ASN A 312 -2.53 19.48 -9.10
C ASN A 312 -2.65 18.56 -7.88
N THR A 313 -3.06 17.33 -8.11
CA THR A 313 -3.13 16.28 -7.08
C THR A 313 -2.29 15.07 -7.51
N LEU A 314 -1.35 14.67 -6.67
CA LEU A 314 -0.65 13.41 -6.74
C LEU A 314 -1.54 12.33 -6.09
N VAL A 315 -1.93 11.31 -6.84
CA VAL A 315 -2.66 10.13 -6.35
C VAL A 315 -1.77 8.90 -6.47
N MET A 316 -1.57 8.20 -5.36
CA MET A 316 -0.84 6.94 -5.29
C MET A 316 -1.76 5.85 -4.75
N PHE A 317 -1.93 4.76 -5.51
CA PHE A 317 -2.68 3.58 -5.10
C PHE A 317 -1.73 2.39 -4.94
N LEU A 318 -1.83 1.66 -3.81
CA LEU A 318 -1.00 0.49 -3.52
C LEU A 318 -1.71 -0.48 -2.56
N SER A 319 -1.15 -1.70 -2.37
CA SER A 319 -1.56 -2.65 -1.32
C SER A 319 -0.48 -2.77 -0.25
N ASP A 320 -0.90 -3.02 1.00
CA ASP A 320 0.01 -3.13 2.15
C ASP A 320 0.75 -4.48 2.24
N ASN A 321 0.22 -5.54 1.67
CA ASN A 321 0.85 -6.86 1.52
C ASN A 321 0.15 -7.64 0.41
N GLY A 322 0.68 -8.81 0.08
CA GLY A 322 0.00 -9.74 -0.80
C GLY A 322 -1.27 -10.33 -0.17
N ALA A 323 -2.09 -11.00 -0.97
CA ALA A 323 -3.34 -11.62 -0.52
C ALA A 323 -3.09 -12.63 0.62
N SER A 324 -4.07 -12.71 1.51
CA SER A 324 -4.02 -13.53 2.73
C SER A 324 -4.61 -14.91 2.48
N ASP A 325 -3.86 -15.95 2.85
CA ASP A 325 -4.27 -17.35 2.86
C ASP A 325 -4.87 -17.80 4.20
N THR A 326 -5.06 -16.88 5.15
CA THR A 326 -5.44 -17.17 6.54
C THR A 326 -6.62 -18.13 6.60
N PRO A 327 -6.48 -19.31 7.22
CA PRO A 327 -7.60 -20.18 7.46
C PRO A 327 -8.41 -19.68 8.65
N MET A 328 -9.72 -19.58 8.49
CA MET A 328 -10.65 -19.37 9.63
C MET A 328 -10.98 -20.70 10.28
N VAL A 329 -10.09 -21.22 11.12
CA VAL A 329 -10.30 -22.48 11.84
C VAL A 329 -10.18 -22.27 13.34
N GLY A 330 -11.19 -22.65 14.09
CA GLY A 330 -11.12 -23.03 15.50
C GLY A 330 -10.89 -21.93 16.54
N ALA A 331 -10.02 -20.97 16.35
CA ALA A 331 -9.69 -19.97 17.38
C ALA A 331 -10.80 -18.92 17.61
N LEU A 332 -11.66 -18.71 16.63
CA LEU A 332 -12.80 -17.80 16.70
C LEU A 332 -14.15 -18.55 16.81
N ASP A 333 -14.13 -19.86 16.74
CA ASP A 333 -15.29 -20.76 16.69
C ASP A 333 -15.70 -21.21 18.11
N LYS A 334 -15.62 -20.33 19.10
CA LYS A 334 -16.07 -20.67 20.45
C LYS A 334 -17.60 -20.54 20.52
N PRO A 335 -18.33 -21.59 20.89
CA PRO A 335 -19.79 -21.53 21.10
C PRO A 335 -20.16 -20.38 22.05
N GLY A 336 -21.11 -19.54 21.65
CA GLY A 336 -21.60 -18.43 22.47
C GLY A 336 -20.76 -17.14 22.40
N GLN A 337 -19.70 -17.06 21.60
CA GLN A 337 -18.98 -15.83 21.37
C GLN A 337 -19.75 -14.94 20.37
N THR A 338 -20.37 -13.88 20.87
CA THR A 338 -20.95 -12.84 20.01
C THR A 338 -19.91 -11.77 19.77
N TRP A 339 -19.40 -11.69 18.53
CA TRP A 339 -18.46 -10.67 18.12
C TRP A 339 -19.13 -9.30 17.89
N ARG A 340 -20.44 -9.31 17.61
CA ARG A 340 -21.20 -8.12 17.29
C ARG A 340 -21.68 -7.40 18.54
N THR A 341 -21.70 -6.07 18.48
CA THR A 341 -22.18 -5.22 19.59
C THR A 341 -23.68 -5.32 19.83
N ASP A 342 -24.45 -5.69 18.78
CA ASP A 342 -25.90 -5.90 18.85
C ASP A 342 -26.32 -7.27 19.46
N GLY A 343 -25.32 -8.09 19.85
CA GLY A 343 -25.56 -9.40 20.45
C GLY A 343 -25.91 -10.53 19.48
N THR A 344 -26.04 -10.24 18.18
CA THR A 344 -26.32 -11.26 17.16
C THR A 344 -25.15 -12.24 17.05
N PRO A 345 -25.39 -13.56 17.03
CA PRO A 345 -24.33 -14.55 16.85
C PRO A 345 -23.61 -14.37 15.50
N THR A 346 -22.29 -14.54 15.54
CA THR A 346 -21.47 -14.57 14.32
C THR A 346 -21.03 -16.00 14.06
N ARG A 347 -21.29 -16.50 12.86
CA ARG A 347 -20.81 -17.80 12.40
C ARG A 347 -19.42 -17.62 11.81
N VAL A 348 -18.45 -18.35 12.33
CA VAL A 348 -17.04 -18.20 11.95
C VAL A 348 -16.52 -19.53 11.40
N GLY A 349 -15.90 -19.49 10.23
CA GLY A 349 -15.26 -20.65 9.62
C GLY A 349 -15.36 -20.68 8.11
N SER A 350 -14.33 -21.23 7.48
CA SER A 350 -14.28 -21.39 6.02
C SER A 350 -14.81 -22.78 5.65
N LYS A 351 -16.13 -22.96 5.71
CA LYS A 351 -16.83 -24.23 5.39
C LYS A 351 -18.17 -23.96 4.70
N PRO A 352 -18.66 -24.91 3.88
CA PRO A 352 -19.79 -24.69 2.96
C PRO A 352 -21.12 -24.28 3.60
N ASP A 353 -21.35 -24.60 4.86
CA ASP A 353 -22.54 -24.20 5.60
C ASP A 353 -22.49 -22.75 6.10
N ILE A 354 -21.35 -22.04 5.96
CA ILE A 354 -21.17 -20.63 6.27
C ILE A 354 -20.96 -19.86 4.98
N GLN A 355 -21.99 -19.19 4.48
CA GLN A 355 -21.93 -18.48 3.21
C GLN A 355 -21.12 -17.17 3.34
N PRO A 356 -20.17 -16.87 2.44
CA PRO A 356 -19.52 -15.56 2.35
C PRO A 356 -20.54 -14.48 1.92
N GLY A 357 -20.29 -13.24 2.28
CA GLY A 357 -21.12 -12.08 1.91
C GLY A 357 -21.88 -11.46 3.08
N PRO A 358 -22.76 -12.18 3.80
CA PRO A 358 -23.54 -11.61 4.88
C PRO A 358 -22.73 -11.19 6.10
N ALA A 359 -23.20 -10.14 6.79
CA ALA A 359 -22.59 -9.59 8.01
C ALA A 359 -22.40 -10.58 9.16
N ASP A 360 -23.19 -11.64 9.18
CA ASP A 360 -23.24 -12.62 10.26
C ASP A 360 -22.25 -13.77 10.09
N ASN A 361 -21.58 -13.85 8.92
CA ASN A 361 -20.71 -14.95 8.55
C ASN A 361 -19.27 -14.46 8.35
N PHE A 362 -18.31 -15.01 9.09
CA PHE A 362 -16.90 -14.68 8.94
C PHE A 362 -16.19 -15.79 8.18
N VAL A 363 -15.88 -15.53 6.90
CA VAL A 363 -15.22 -16.43 5.97
C VAL A 363 -13.99 -15.75 5.40
N THR A 364 -12.97 -16.52 4.99
CA THR A 364 -11.76 -16.04 4.32
C THR A 364 -11.67 -16.58 2.90
N ALA A 365 -10.83 -15.98 2.06
CA ALA A 365 -10.57 -16.47 0.69
C ALA A 365 -9.91 -17.86 0.68
N GLY A 366 -9.03 -18.12 1.66
CA GLY A 366 -8.28 -19.37 1.75
C GLY A 366 -7.13 -19.48 0.73
N PRO A 367 -6.31 -20.54 0.81
CA PRO A 367 -5.05 -20.63 0.08
C PRO A 367 -5.21 -20.68 -1.44
N ALA A 368 -6.26 -21.35 -1.96
CA ALA A 368 -6.45 -21.46 -3.40
C ALA A 368 -6.71 -20.09 -4.06
N TRP A 369 -7.63 -19.32 -3.52
CA TRP A 369 -7.96 -17.99 -4.06
C TRP A 369 -6.92 -16.93 -3.73
N ALA A 370 -6.25 -17.01 -2.57
CA ALA A 370 -5.09 -16.16 -2.30
C ALA A 370 -3.95 -16.40 -3.28
N ASN A 371 -3.74 -17.65 -3.71
CA ASN A 371 -2.76 -17.99 -4.75
C ASN A 371 -3.18 -17.43 -6.13
N VAL A 372 -4.49 -17.34 -6.43
CA VAL A 372 -5.00 -16.64 -7.61
C VAL A 372 -4.67 -15.15 -7.53
N SER A 373 -4.98 -14.50 -6.42
CA SER A 373 -4.75 -13.06 -6.23
C SER A 373 -3.27 -12.68 -6.33
N ASN A 374 -2.37 -13.54 -5.84
CA ASN A 374 -0.92 -13.33 -5.90
C ASN A 374 -0.28 -13.79 -7.22
N THR A 375 -1.05 -14.18 -8.23
CA THR A 375 -0.50 -14.59 -9.54
C THR A 375 0.49 -13.55 -10.08
N PRO A 376 1.67 -13.96 -10.58
CA PRO A 376 2.14 -15.31 -10.85
C PRO A 376 2.91 -15.95 -9.69
N PHE A 377 3.02 -15.24 -8.57
CA PHE A 377 3.95 -15.53 -7.49
C PHE A 377 3.48 -16.68 -6.60
N ARG A 378 4.43 -17.29 -5.90
CA ARG A 378 4.16 -18.26 -4.83
C ARG A 378 4.11 -17.55 -3.48
N GLN A 379 3.52 -18.22 -2.48
CA GLN A 379 3.36 -17.71 -1.11
C GLN A 379 2.39 -16.54 -0.99
N HIS A 380 2.25 -16.01 0.23
CA HIS A 380 1.17 -15.16 0.64
C HIS A 380 1.64 -14.17 1.71
N LYS A 381 0.76 -13.30 2.17
CA LYS A 381 0.92 -12.48 3.37
C LYS A 381 1.69 -13.24 4.48
N ASN A 382 2.47 -12.55 5.27
CA ASN A 382 3.37 -13.08 6.33
C ASN A 382 4.60 -13.84 5.81
N THR A 383 4.86 -13.86 4.51
CA THR A 383 6.08 -14.42 3.93
C THR A 383 6.83 -13.37 3.12
N ASN A 384 8.14 -13.49 3.02
CA ASN A 384 8.95 -12.53 2.26
C ASN A 384 9.27 -13.03 0.83
N HIS A 385 8.59 -14.06 0.36
CA HIS A 385 8.55 -14.42 -1.06
C HIS A 385 7.74 -13.40 -1.85
N GLU A 386 7.90 -13.39 -3.18
CA GLU A 386 7.25 -12.38 -4.05
C GLU A 386 5.73 -12.27 -3.78
N GLY A 387 5.02 -13.39 -3.58
CA GLY A 387 3.57 -13.35 -3.32
C GLY A 387 3.16 -12.69 -2.00
N GLY A 388 4.10 -12.55 -1.06
CA GLY A 388 3.84 -11.82 0.20
C GLY A 388 4.19 -10.34 0.14
N ILE A 389 5.20 -9.97 -0.66
CA ILE A 389 5.79 -8.62 -0.65
C ILE A 389 5.59 -7.81 -1.93
N ALA A 390 5.36 -8.43 -3.09
CA ALA A 390 5.11 -7.70 -4.32
C ALA A 390 3.67 -7.20 -4.37
N SER A 391 3.49 -5.91 -4.62
CA SER A 391 2.19 -5.23 -4.67
C SER A 391 2.02 -4.42 -5.94
N PRO A 392 0.78 -4.17 -6.40
CA PRO A 392 0.52 -3.13 -7.37
C PRO A 392 0.86 -1.76 -6.79
N LEU A 393 1.42 -0.89 -7.61
CA LEU A 393 1.53 0.55 -7.36
C LEU A 393 1.14 1.30 -8.63
N ILE A 394 0.16 2.19 -8.50
CA ILE A 394 -0.28 3.11 -9.56
C ILE A 394 -0.02 4.52 -9.06
N ILE A 395 0.67 5.34 -9.85
CA ILE A 395 0.87 6.77 -9.55
C ILE A 395 0.29 7.60 -10.68
N TRP A 396 -0.60 8.52 -10.32
CA TRP A 396 -1.24 9.45 -11.23
C TRP A 396 -1.00 10.89 -10.74
N TRP A 397 -0.47 11.74 -11.62
CA TRP A 397 -0.30 13.16 -11.36
C TRP A 397 -0.25 13.92 -12.68
N PRO A 398 -1.34 14.59 -13.08
CA PRO A 398 -1.41 15.31 -14.33
C PRO A 398 -0.33 16.39 -14.45
N GLY A 399 0.29 16.48 -15.62
CA GLY A 399 1.34 17.47 -15.91
C GLY A 399 2.72 17.15 -15.32
N VAL A 400 2.85 16.13 -14.47
CA VAL A 400 4.11 15.68 -13.89
C VAL A 400 4.52 14.29 -14.35
N VAL A 401 3.59 13.34 -14.37
CA VAL A 401 3.83 12.03 -14.97
C VAL A 401 3.94 12.22 -16.49
N THR A 402 5.16 12.19 -17.00
CA THR A 402 5.47 12.50 -18.42
C THR A 402 5.18 11.33 -19.36
N ARG A 403 5.21 10.10 -18.85
CA ARG A 403 4.94 8.87 -19.60
C ARG A 403 3.70 8.21 -19.06
N THR A 404 2.54 8.62 -19.53
CA THR A 404 1.27 8.00 -19.17
C THR A 404 1.14 6.60 -19.79
N ASN A 405 0.31 5.74 -19.17
CA ASN A 405 0.13 4.33 -19.56
C ASN A 405 1.45 3.54 -19.63
N SER A 406 2.44 3.90 -18.84
CA SER A 406 3.76 3.28 -18.84
C SER A 406 3.96 2.37 -17.63
N ILE A 407 5.01 1.55 -17.72
CA ILE A 407 5.44 0.66 -16.64
C ILE A 407 6.84 1.08 -16.21
N ALA A 408 6.97 1.42 -14.93
CA ALA A 408 8.26 1.62 -14.28
C ALA A 408 8.78 0.26 -13.78
N THR A 409 10.05 -0.01 -14.11
CA THR A 409 10.74 -1.26 -13.72
C THR A 409 11.73 -1.05 -12.58
N GLU A 410 11.84 0.18 -12.09
CA GLU A 410 12.71 0.52 -10.97
C GLU A 410 12.30 -0.19 -9.69
N LEU A 411 13.29 -0.78 -9.01
CA LEU A 411 13.11 -1.37 -7.71
C LEU A 411 12.63 -0.32 -6.71
N SER A 412 11.42 -0.49 -6.20
CA SER A 412 10.75 0.48 -5.34
C SER A 412 10.18 -0.20 -4.10
N HIS A 413 10.12 0.53 -2.99
CA HIS A 413 9.66 0.01 -1.71
C HIS A 413 8.62 0.94 -1.07
N ILE A 414 7.80 0.43 -0.18
CA ILE A 414 6.74 1.19 0.47
C ILE A 414 7.26 2.40 1.28
N THR A 415 8.52 2.36 1.74
CA THR A 415 9.19 3.51 2.35
C THR A 415 9.36 4.70 1.41
N ASP A 416 9.38 4.46 0.09
CA ASP A 416 9.55 5.49 -0.94
C ASP A 416 8.34 6.42 -1.05
N ILE A 417 7.17 5.96 -0.58
CA ILE A 417 5.93 6.74 -0.61
C ILE A 417 6.07 8.01 0.23
N THR A 418 6.51 7.89 1.50
CA THR A 418 6.77 9.07 2.35
C THR A 418 7.89 9.94 1.79
N ALA A 419 8.99 9.36 1.30
CA ALA A 419 10.06 10.12 0.67
C ALA A 419 9.54 10.93 -0.52
N THR A 420 8.66 10.35 -1.34
CA THR A 420 8.01 11.02 -2.47
C THR A 420 7.07 12.13 -2.01
N CYS A 421 6.22 11.87 -0.99
CA CYS A 421 5.31 12.87 -0.44
C CYS A 421 6.07 14.11 0.06
N LEU A 422 7.18 13.91 0.76
CA LEU A 422 8.00 15.02 1.29
C LEU A 422 8.71 15.79 0.18
N ASP A 423 9.27 15.08 -0.81
CA ASP A 423 9.96 15.71 -1.94
C ASP A 423 9.00 16.58 -2.77
N VAL A 424 7.82 16.07 -3.13
CA VAL A 424 6.83 16.85 -3.89
C VAL A 424 6.25 18.03 -3.10
N ALA A 425 6.22 17.92 -1.78
CA ALA A 425 5.81 18.99 -0.88
C ALA A 425 6.94 20.02 -0.61
N GLY A 426 8.18 19.74 -1.03
CA GLY A 426 9.35 20.56 -0.71
C GLY A 426 9.66 20.57 0.79
N VAL A 427 9.46 19.44 1.47
CA VAL A 427 9.66 19.28 2.93
C VAL A 427 10.90 18.42 3.18
N ALA A 428 11.89 18.99 3.85
CA ALA A 428 13.08 18.24 4.25
C ALA A 428 12.74 17.27 5.39
N TYR A 429 13.27 16.04 5.31
CA TYR A 429 13.19 15.09 6.41
C TYR A 429 14.19 15.49 7.51
N PRO A 430 13.79 15.66 8.77
CA PRO A 430 14.64 16.24 9.81
C PRO A 430 15.54 15.18 10.49
N ALA A 431 16.73 15.57 10.90
CA ALA A 431 17.57 14.75 11.81
C ALA A 431 17.07 14.81 13.27
N GLN A 432 16.33 15.88 13.62
CA GLN A 432 15.72 16.06 14.93
C GLN A 432 14.29 16.56 14.78
N PHE A 433 13.38 16.05 15.59
CA PHE A 433 11.99 16.47 15.60
C PHE A 433 11.43 16.51 17.03
N ALA A 434 10.86 17.64 17.46
CA ALA A 434 10.31 17.83 18.81
C ALA A 434 11.26 17.41 19.94
N GLY A 435 12.56 17.74 19.81
CA GLY A 435 13.60 17.42 20.80
C GLY A 435 14.13 15.99 20.74
N ARG A 436 13.67 15.18 19.80
CA ARG A 436 14.11 13.77 19.63
C ARG A 436 15.01 13.63 18.41
N THR A 437 16.01 12.77 18.48
CA THR A 437 16.80 12.35 17.32
C THR A 437 15.99 11.36 16.50
N VAL A 438 15.87 11.60 15.19
CA VAL A 438 15.11 10.77 14.26
C VAL A 438 16.06 9.93 13.42
N GLN A 439 15.70 8.67 13.16
CA GLN A 439 16.44 7.79 12.25
C GLN A 439 16.49 8.39 10.83
N PRO A 440 17.62 8.26 10.12
CA PRO A 440 17.71 8.72 8.74
C PRO A 440 16.65 8.07 7.83
N LEU A 441 16.06 8.86 6.93
CA LEU A 441 15.07 8.39 5.97
C LEU A 441 15.62 7.23 5.13
N ALA A 442 14.94 6.09 5.13
CA ALA A 442 15.32 4.91 4.36
C ALA A 442 14.75 4.94 2.93
N GLY A 443 13.56 5.53 2.77
CA GLY A 443 12.89 5.67 1.48
C GLY A 443 13.59 6.66 0.55
N ARG A 444 13.37 6.48 -0.75
CA ARG A 444 13.93 7.32 -1.83
C ARG A 444 12.80 7.82 -2.71
N SER A 445 12.79 9.11 -3.04
CA SER A 445 11.73 9.72 -3.84
C SER A 445 11.58 9.09 -5.22
N LEU A 446 10.34 8.86 -5.63
CA LEU A 446 9.96 8.43 -6.98
C LEU A 446 9.80 9.60 -7.95
N LEU A 447 9.86 10.86 -7.47
CA LEU A 447 9.63 12.04 -8.30
C LEU A 447 10.52 12.11 -9.55
N PRO A 448 11.82 11.77 -9.52
CA PRO A 448 12.64 11.72 -10.75
C PRO A 448 12.09 10.76 -11.80
N VAL A 449 11.62 9.56 -11.39
CA VAL A 449 11.02 8.55 -12.27
C VAL A 449 9.72 9.07 -12.89
N LEU A 450 8.86 9.71 -12.09
CA LEU A 450 7.60 10.30 -12.55
C LEU A 450 7.82 11.38 -13.61
N LYS A 451 8.93 12.11 -13.52
CA LYS A 451 9.36 13.11 -14.51
C LYS A 451 10.10 12.50 -15.71
N GLY A 452 10.16 11.17 -15.83
CA GLY A 452 10.81 10.47 -16.95
C GLY A 452 12.32 10.37 -16.85
N GLY A 453 12.92 10.75 -15.71
CA GLY A 453 14.34 10.63 -15.39
C GLY A 453 14.67 9.33 -14.67
N GLN A 454 15.89 9.26 -14.13
CA GLN A 454 16.38 8.17 -13.30
C GLN A 454 16.57 8.65 -11.85
N ARG A 455 16.49 7.73 -10.91
CA ARG A 455 16.85 7.97 -9.51
C ARG A 455 17.98 7.04 -9.06
N GLU A 456 18.63 7.38 -7.99
CA GLU A 456 19.46 6.42 -7.29
C GLU A 456 18.57 5.33 -6.69
N GLY A 457 18.74 4.09 -7.13
CA GLY A 457 17.99 2.93 -6.65
C GLY A 457 18.41 2.49 -5.24
N HIS A 458 17.65 1.59 -4.63
CA HIS A 458 18.07 0.92 -3.40
C HIS A 458 19.24 -0.01 -3.69
N ALA A 459 20.35 0.14 -2.95
CA ALA A 459 21.50 -0.77 -3.07
C ALA A 459 21.11 -2.20 -2.65
N SER A 460 20.27 -2.29 -1.62
CA SER A 460 19.64 -3.53 -1.17
C SER A 460 18.27 -3.22 -0.56
N LEU A 461 17.36 -4.19 -0.60
CA LEU A 461 16.13 -4.20 0.17
C LEU A 461 16.12 -5.42 1.08
N CYS A 462 15.73 -5.23 2.34
CA CYS A 462 15.68 -6.30 3.33
C CYS A 462 14.32 -6.37 4.02
N TRP A 463 13.93 -7.56 4.42
CA TRP A 463 12.68 -7.85 5.11
C TRP A 463 12.91 -8.78 6.30
N ALA A 464 12.28 -8.44 7.41
CA ALA A 464 12.21 -9.28 8.60
C ALA A 464 10.78 -9.17 9.16
N THR A 465 9.94 -10.15 8.88
CA THR A 465 8.53 -10.11 9.25
C THR A 465 8.09 -11.49 9.73
N SER A 466 7.49 -11.56 10.92
CA SER A 466 6.92 -12.80 11.47
C SER A 466 7.89 -14.00 11.47
N GLY A 467 9.20 -13.75 11.61
CA GLY A 467 10.27 -14.76 11.59
C GLY A 467 10.72 -15.18 10.17
N ALA A 468 10.07 -14.70 9.12
CA ALA A 468 10.57 -14.80 7.75
C ALA A 468 11.62 -13.70 7.49
N ARG A 469 12.59 -13.99 6.62
CA ARG A 469 13.71 -13.09 6.33
C ARG A 469 13.96 -13.04 4.83
N ALA A 470 14.34 -11.88 4.31
CA ALA A 470 14.82 -11.78 2.94
C ALA A 470 15.79 -10.60 2.76
N VAL A 471 16.66 -10.72 1.78
CA VAL A 471 17.48 -9.62 1.27
C VAL A 471 17.56 -9.71 -0.24
N ARG A 472 17.37 -8.59 -0.91
CA ARG A 472 17.54 -8.45 -2.36
C ARG A 472 18.68 -7.47 -2.66
N VAL A 473 19.62 -7.90 -3.47
CA VAL A 473 20.74 -7.08 -3.98
C VAL A 473 20.74 -7.20 -5.50
N GLY A 474 20.40 -6.12 -6.19
CA GLY A 474 20.20 -6.16 -7.63
C GLY A 474 19.09 -7.13 -8.03
N SER A 475 19.39 -8.10 -8.91
CA SER A 475 18.45 -9.18 -9.28
C SER A 475 18.43 -10.36 -8.31
N MET A 476 19.46 -10.51 -7.48
CA MET A 476 19.55 -11.65 -6.57
C MET A 476 18.74 -11.43 -5.31
N LYS A 477 17.91 -12.41 -4.96
CA LYS A 477 17.11 -12.42 -3.73
C LYS A 477 17.40 -13.68 -2.92
N LEU A 478 17.76 -13.48 -1.66
CA LEU A 478 17.90 -14.51 -0.65
C LEU A 478 16.69 -14.43 0.28
N VAL A 479 15.98 -15.53 0.48
CA VAL A 479 14.74 -15.57 1.28
C VAL A 479 14.70 -16.82 2.14
N SER A 480 14.06 -16.74 3.30
CA SER A 480 13.86 -17.85 4.23
C SER A 480 12.50 -17.73 4.93
N LEU A 481 11.76 -18.82 4.97
CA LEU A 481 10.54 -18.96 5.76
C LEU A 481 10.90 -19.28 7.22
N LYS A 482 10.35 -18.50 8.18
CA LYS A 482 10.36 -18.78 9.63
C LYS A 482 11.60 -19.57 10.13
N SER A 483 12.77 -19.01 10.03
CA SER A 483 14.01 -19.69 10.45
C SER A 483 14.36 -20.97 9.66
N GLY A 484 13.72 -21.20 8.52
CA GLY A 484 14.07 -22.27 7.58
C GLY A 484 15.40 -22.02 6.88
N PRO A 485 15.82 -22.91 5.99
CA PRO A 485 17.00 -22.70 5.18
C PRO A 485 16.85 -21.46 4.29
N TRP A 486 17.98 -20.91 3.88
CA TRP A 486 17.99 -19.85 2.89
C TRP A 486 17.81 -20.44 1.49
N GLU A 487 16.94 -19.82 0.70
CA GLU A 487 16.69 -20.07 -0.71
C GLU A 487 17.24 -18.85 -1.50
N LEU A 488 17.94 -19.07 -2.61
CA LEU A 488 18.54 -18.02 -3.44
C LEU A 488 17.96 -18.02 -4.85
N TYR A 489 17.48 -16.87 -5.32
CA TYR A 489 16.84 -16.71 -6.62
C TYR A 489 17.43 -15.56 -7.42
N ASP A 490 17.53 -15.70 -8.76
CA ASP A 490 17.78 -14.59 -9.67
C ASP A 490 16.46 -14.09 -10.27
N LEU A 491 15.92 -13.02 -9.71
CA LEU A 491 14.63 -12.44 -10.11
C LEU A 491 14.64 -11.83 -11.54
N ALA A 492 15.79 -11.66 -12.17
CA ALA A 492 15.83 -11.23 -13.57
C ALA A 492 15.32 -12.31 -14.51
N THR A 493 15.54 -13.59 -14.16
CA THR A 493 15.16 -14.76 -14.96
C THR A 493 14.11 -15.64 -14.31
N ASP A 494 13.96 -15.55 -12.99
CA ASP A 494 13.08 -16.38 -12.17
C ASP A 494 12.36 -15.55 -11.09
N ARG A 495 11.50 -14.63 -11.50
CA ARG A 495 10.73 -13.80 -10.58
C ARG A 495 9.68 -14.59 -9.77
N THR A 496 9.38 -15.79 -10.15
CA THR A 496 8.43 -16.68 -9.46
C THR A 496 9.08 -17.60 -8.43
N GLU A 497 10.40 -17.48 -8.26
CA GLU A 497 11.18 -18.17 -7.21
C GLU A 497 11.05 -19.71 -7.30
N LEU A 498 11.31 -20.28 -8.48
CA LEU A 498 11.15 -21.71 -8.76
C LEU A 498 12.48 -22.48 -8.79
N ASN A 499 13.59 -21.81 -9.04
CA ASN A 499 14.90 -22.41 -9.19
C ASN A 499 15.85 -21.93 -8.08
N ASP A 500 15.92 -22.67 -6.98
CA ASP A 500 16.79 -22.35 -5.86
C ASP A 500 18.27 -22.60 -6.22
N LEU A 501 19.06 -21.53 -6.19
CA LEU A 501 20.50 -21.51 -6.48
C LEU A 501 21.38 -21.59 -5.21
N ALA A 502 20.81 -21.72 -4.00
CA ALA A 502 21.55 -21.61 -2.74
C ALA A 502 22.70 -22.62 -2.64
N SER A 503 22.46 -23.89 -3.02
CA SER A 503 23.48 -24.93 -3.03
C SER A 503 24.56 -24.74 -4.09
N GLN A 504 24.24 -24.05 -5.19
CA GLN A 504 25.17 -23.79 -6.30
C GLN A 504 26.02 -22.53 -6.05
N GLN A 505 25.57 -21.59 -5.20
CA GLN A 505 26.23 -20.31 -4.96
C GLN A 505 26.43 -20.01 -3.45
N PRO A 506 27.09 -20.89 -2.67
CA PRO A 506 27.20 -20.76 -1.22
C PRO A 506 27.93 -19.48 -0.76
N GLN A 507 28.93 -19.00 -1.53
CA GLN A 507 29.64 -17.75 -1.21
C GLN A 507 28.71 -16.53 -1.34
N ARG A 508 27.83 -16.52 -2.36
CA ARG A 508 26.83 -15.45 -2.52
C ARG A 508 25.81 -15.46 -1.40
N VAL A 509 25.34 -16.64 -0.99
CA VAL A 509 24.46 -16.77 0.18
C VAL A 509 25.13 -16.14 1.42
N GLN A 510 26.38 -16.47 1.73
CA GLN A 510 27.11 -15.91 2.87
C GLN A 510 27.25 -14.38 2.78
N THR A 511 27.55 -13.84 1.60
CA THR A 511 27.67 -12.39 1.39
C THR A 511 26.32 -11.69 1.63
N MET A 512 25.23 -12.25 1.14
CA MET A 512 23.89 -11.68 1.30
C MET A 512 23.37 -11.81 2.72
N VAL A 513 23.70 -12.89 3.44
CA VAL A 513 23.41 -13.02 4.88
C VAL A 513 24.11 -11.92 5.68
N LYS A 514 25.38 -11.63 5.41
CA LYS A 514 26.09 -10.51 6.07
C LYS A 514 25.39 -9.18 5.81
N ALA A 515 24.96 -8.92 4.58
CA ALA A 515 24.23 -7.69 4.25
C ALA A 515 22.88 -7.59 5.02
N PHE A 516 22.17 -8.71 5.16
CA PHE A 516 20.97 -8.78 5.98
C PHE A 516 21.26 -8.48 7.48
N ASP A 517 22.29 -9.11 8.04
CA ASP A 517 22.67 -8.93 9.44
C ASP A 517 23.14 -7.48 9.73
N GLU A 518 23.82 -6.85 8.78
CA GLU A 518 24.20 -5.43 8.86
C GLU A 518 22.99 -4.52 8.85
N TRP A 519 22.03 -4.77 7.95
CA TRP A 519 20.78 -4.02 7.89
C TRP A 519 19.96 -4.19 9.18
N GLN A 520 19.86 -5.39 9.73
CA GLN A 520 19.11 -5.65 10.96
C GLN A 520 19.64 -4.82 12.14
N ARG A 521 20.97 -4.66 12.25
CA ARG A 521 21.61 -3.84 13.28
C ARG A 521 21.31 -2.35 13.16
N THR A 522 20.86 -1.84 12.01
CA THR A 522 20.46 -0.42 11.88
C THR A 522 19.24 -0.05 12.72
N GLY A 523 18.42 -1.01 13.13
CA GLY A 523 17.31 -0.83 14.05
C GLY A 523 17.71 -0.79 15.53
N GLU A 524 18.84 -1.39 15.88
CA GLU A 524 19.39 -1.36 17.22
C GLU A 524 20.02 0.02 17.42
N GLY A 525 19.44 0.85 18.27
CA GLY A 525 20.01 2.17 18.59
C GLY A 525 21.44 2.02 19.12
N LYS A 526 22.41 2.68 18.46
CA LYS A 526 23.75 2.91 19.03
C LYS A 526 23.67 3.93 20.14
#